data_bffd9852a27eeba204e04fc75198a5bb
#
_entry.id   bffd9852a27eeba204e04fc75198a5bb
#
_cell.length_a   1.000
_cell.length_b   1.000
_cell.length_c   1.000
_cell.angle_alpha   90.00
_cell.angle_beta   90.00
_cell.angle_gamma   90.00
#
_symmetry.space_group_name_H-M   'P 1'
#
loop_
_entity.id
_entity.type
_entity.pdbx_description
1 polymer ?
#
loop_
_entity_poly.entity_id
_entity_poly.type
_entity_poly.pdbx_seq_one_letter_code
_entity_poly.pdbx_strand_id
1 'polypeptide(L)'
;PYTLMDYFPDDFLNIVDESHITNPQIRGMYAGDQSRKTTLVDYGFRLPSAKDNRPLNFSEFESKISQMLFVSATPSTYEAEHELMRTEQVIRPTGLLDPEITVKPIEGQIDDLISEINKETAKKNKVLVTTLTKRMAEDLTDYLKEAGIRVKYLHADIDTLERQKIIRDMRLDGFDVLVGINLLREGLDIPEISLVAILDADKEGFLRTETSLIQTIGRAARNAEGHVIMYADKITESMEKAISETERRRKIQQEYNDEHGITPQTIKKAVRDLISISKAAEPGDASGKLKVDYESMSIKELEKVKTQVEKNMRKAAAELNFEEAAQLRDKMIEINKYIYEGKKHG
;
A
#
# COMPACT_ATOMS: atom_id res chain seq x y z
N PRO A 1 16.57 -21.81 -14.95
CA PRO A 1 16.69 -20.36 -15.11
C PRO A 1 17.58 -19.78 -14.00
N TYR A 2 18.35 -18.76 -14.33
CA TYR A 2 19.10 -18.00 -13.34
C TYR A 2 18.24 -16.89 -12.77
N THR A 3 18.33 -16.67 -11.45
CA THR A 3 17.58 -15.66 -10.70
C THR A 3 18.52 -14.87 -9.80
N LEU A 4 18.03 -13.82 -9.15
CA LEU A 4 18.81 -13.05 -8.17
C LEU A 4 19.34 -13.95 -7.03
N MET A 5 18.62 -15.02 -6.69
CA MET A 5 19.03 -15.96 -5.64
C MET A 5 20.34 -16.69 -5.98
N ASP A 6 20.68 -16.84 -7.27
CA ASP A 6 21.92 -17.52 -7.68
C ASP A 6 23.19 -16.68 -7.43
N TYR A 7 23.03 -15.42 -7.01
CA TYR A 7 24.14 -14.50 -6.68
C TYR A 7 24.38 -14.38 -5.18
N PHE A 8 23.54 -14.99 -4.34
CA PHE A 8 23.76 -15.02 -2.90
C PHE A 8 24.70 -16.16 -2.48
N PRO A 9 25.40 -16.05 -1.35
CA PRO A 9 26.16 -17.16 -0.79
C PRO A 9 25.21 -18.33 -0.43
N ASP A 10 25.75 -19.55 -0.39
CA ASP A 10 24.95 -20.78 -0.20
C ASP A 10 24.20 -20.83 1.15
N ASP A 11 24.65 -20.07 2.14
CA ASP A 11 24.11 -20.03 3.51
C ASP A 11 23.26 -18.80 3.81
N PHE A 12 22.72 -18.11 2.79
CA PHE A 12 21.91 -16.93 3.00
C PHE A 12 20.59 -17.22 3.74
N LEU A 13 20.17 -16.28 4.58
CA LEU A 13 18.86 -16.28 5.21
C LEU A 13 17.83 -15.62 4.29
N ASN A 14 16.78 -16.35 3.94
CA ASN A 14 15.64 -15.81 3.20
C ASN A 14 14.52 -15.38 4.17
N ILE A 15 14.17 -14.11 4.18
CA ILE A 15 13.06 -13.57 4.98
C ILE A 15 11.89 -13.30 4.05
N VAL A 16 10.80 -14.03 4.25
CA VAL A 16 9.58 -13.93 3.42
C VAL A 16 8.54 -13.12 4.20
N ASP A 17 8.41 -11.85 3.82
CA ASP A 17 7.39 -10.96 4.37
C ASP A 17 6.03 -11.26 3.77
N GLU A 18 4.95 -11.10 4.58
CA GLU A 18 3.58 -11.49 4.23
C GLU A 18 3.54 -12.90 3.59
N SER A 19 4.22 -13.86 4.23
CA SER A 19 4.49 -15.18 3.67
C SER A 19 3.22 -15.93 3.24
N HIS A 20 2.10 -15.71 3.93
CA HIS A 20 0.79 -16.27 3.63
C HIS A 20 0.24 -15.84 2.25
N ILE A 21 0.76 -14.74 1.67
CA ILE A 21 0.46 -14.27 0.31
C ILE A 21 1.63 -14.57 -0.63
N THR A 22 2.86 -14.31 -0.19
CA THR A 22 4.07 -14.40 -1.02
C THR A 22 4.31 -15.84 -1.48
N ASN A 23 4.21 -16.83 -0.59
CA ASN A 23 4.44 -18.23 -0.95
C ASN A 23 3.43 -18.74 -2.01
N PRO A 24 2.10 -18.54 -1.88
CA PRO A 24 1.15 -18.86 -2.94
C PRO A 24 1.41 -18.14 -4.27
N GLN A 25 1.86 -16.88 -4.24
CA GLN A 25 2.22 -16.14 -5.45
C GLN A 25 3.42 -16.76 -6.16
N ILE A 26 4.49 -17.08 -5.43
CA ILE A 26 5.67 -17.77 -6.01
C ILE A 26 5.26 -19.10 -6.61
N ARG A 27 4.41 -19.87 -5.92
CA ARG A 27 3.90 -21.15 -6.44
C ARG A 27 3.11 -21.01 -7.74
N GLY A 28 2.33 -19.93 -7.88
CA GLY A 28 1.52 -19.65 -9.06
C GLY A 28 2.29 -19.07 -10.25
N MET A 29 3.45 -18.43 -10.03
CA MET A 29 4.20 -17.72 -11.07
C MET A 29 4.59 -18.60 -12.26
N TYR A 30 5.14 -19.77 -12.00
CA TYR A 30 5.61 -20.68 -13.05
C TYR A 30 4.47 -21.14 -13.97
N ALA A 31 3.38 -21.62 -13.40
CA ALA A 31 2.25 -22.14 -14.18
C ALA A 31 1.60 -21.05 -15.04
N GLY A 32 1.44 -19.82 -14.52
CA GLY A 32 0.89 -18.69 -15.25
C GLY A 32 1.78 -18.24 -16.40
N ASP A 33 3.10 -18.13 -16.18
CA ASP A 33 4.06 -17.78 -17.22
C ASP A 33 4.14 -18.85 -18.32
N GLN A 34 4.18 -20.12 -17.93
CA GLN A 34 4.23 -21.25 -18.85
C GLN A 34 2.98 -21.32 -19.74
N SER A 35 1.80 -21.19 -19.17
CA SER A 35 0.54 -21.16 -19.92
C SER A 35 0.52 -20.04 -20.97
N ARG A 36 0.86 -18.81 -20.54
CA ARG A 36 0.92 -17.66 -21.45
C ARG A 36 1.94 -17.85 -22.57
N LYS A 37 3.16 -18.29 -22.26
CA LYS A 37 4.22 -18.49 -23.26
C LYS A 37 3.92 -19.62 -24.21
N THR A 38 3.31 -20.70 -23.73
CA THR A 38 2.86 -21.81 -24.59
C THR A 38 1.89 -21.29 -25.66
N THR A 39 0.85 -20.57 -25.24
CA THR A 39 -0.09 -19.95 -26.18
C THR A 39 0.63 -19.05 -27.20
N LEU A 40 1.53 -18.18 -26.77
CA LEU A 40 2.26 -17.28 -27.69
C LEU A 40 3.18 -18.01 -28.66
N VAL A 41 3.78 -19.12 -28.26
CA VAL A 41 4.62 -19.97 -29.14
C VAL A 41 3.76 -20.74 -30.13
N ASP A 42 2.66 -21.36 -29.67
CA ASP A 42 1.79 -22.17 -30.48
C ASP A 42 1.10 -21.34 -31.59
N TYR A 43 0.82 -20.07 -31.33
CA TYR A 43 0.31 -19.13 -32.34
C TYR A 43 1.38 -18.35 -33.10
N GLY A 44 2.67 -18.68 -32.95
CA GLY A 44 3.78 -18.08 -33.67
C GLY A 44 4.19 -16.66 -33.27
N PHE A 45 3.66 -16.13 -32.15
CA PHE A 45 4.03 -14.81 -31.65
C PHE A 45 5.36 -14.78 -30.91
N ARG A 46 5.86 -15.94 -30.48
CA ARG A 46 7.18 -16.10 -29.83
C ARG A 46 7.87 -17.38 -30.30
N LEU A 47 9.20 -17.37 -30.24
CA LEU A 47 10.02 -18.56 -30.49
C LEU A 47 9.90 -19.55 -29.31
N PRO A 48 10.10 -20.87 -29.55
CA PRO A 48 10.09 -21.92 -28.51
C PRO A 48 11.03 -21.61 -27.34
N SER A 49 12.19 -20.98 -27.59
CA SER A 49 13.15 -20.54 -26.57
C SER A 49 12.61 -19.52 -25.57
N ALA A 50 11.48 -18.88 -25.86
CA ALA A 50 10.83 -18.01 -24.89
C ALA A 50 10.44 -18.76 -23.60
N LYS A 51 10.25 -20.08 -23.66
CA LYS A 51 9.94 -20.93 -22.52
C LYS A 51 11.12 -21.14 -21.57
N ASP A 52 12.37 -20.88 -22.00
CA ASP A 52 13.58 -21.04 -21.20
C ASP A 52 13.77 -19.88 -20.21
N ASN A 53 13.35 -18.67 -20.59
CA ASN A 53 13.32 -17.50 -19.71
C ASN A 53 12.02 -17.52 -18.88
N ARG A 54 12.02 -18.17 -17.75
CA ARG A 54 10.85 -18.42 -16.91
C ARG A 54 11.16 -18.20 -15.43
N PRO A 55 10.17 -17.93 -14.58
CA PRO A 55 10.35 -18.00 -13.14
C PRO A 55 10.69 -19.42 -12.69
N LEU A 56 11.26 -19.55 -11.50
CA LEU A 56 11.42 -20.83 -10.84
C LEU A 56 10.06 -21.48 -10.63
N ASN A 57 9.98 -22.82 -10.73
CA ASN A 57 8.87 -23.51 -10.11
C ASN A 57 9.08 -23.58 -8.59
N PHE A 58 8.04 -23.95 -7.85
CA PHE A 58 8.09 -23.86 -6.39
C PHE A 58 9.16 -24.79 -5.78
N SER A 59 9.33 -26.00 -6.29
CA SER A 59 10.36 -26.93 -5.82
C SER A 59 11.78 -26.44 -6.11
N GLU A 60 12.00 -25.78 -7.26
CA GLU A 60 13.28 -25.13 -7.56
C GLU A 60 13.56 -23.95 -6.61
N PHE A 61 12.51 -23.19 -6.26
CA PHE A 61 12.61 -22.12 -5.27
C PHE A 61 13.00 -22.68 -3.90
N GLU A 62 12.30 -23.71 -3.40
CA GLU A 62 12.59 -24.33 -2.12
C GLU A 62 14.00 -24.94 -2.09
N SER A 63 14.45 -25.58 -3.18
CA SER A 63 15.79 -26.19 -3.25
C SER A 63 16.96 -25.21 -3.19
N LYS A 64 16.72 -23.91 -3.46
CA LYS A 64 17.74 -22.86 -3.38
C LYS A 64 17.85 -22.22 -2.00
N ILE A 65 16.97 -22.54 -1.08
CA ILE A 65 16.90 -21.91 0.24
C ILE A 65 17.32 -22.90 1.30
N SER A 66 18.36 -22.55 2.06
CA SER A 66 18.82 -23.35 3.21
C SER A 66 18.12 -22.94 4.51
N GLN A 67 17.82 -21.64 4.67
CA GLN A 67 17.20 -21.06 5.87
C GLN A 67 16.09 -20.10 5.47
N MET A 68 14.90 -20.26 6.05
CA MET A 68 13.74 -19.41 5.77
C MET A 68 13.10 -18.91 7.06
N LEU A 69 12.83 -17.60 7.11
CA LEU A 69 12.05 -16.95 8.15
C LEU A 69 10.73 -16.45 7.53
N PHE A 70 9.63 -17.00 7.99
CA PHE A 70 8.30 -16.52 7.61
C PHE A 70 7.87 -15.36 8.51
N VAL A 71 7.43 -14.27 7.92
CA VAL A 71 6.86 -13.13 8.63
C VAL A 71 5.43 -12.93 8.16
N SER A 72 4.47 -13.07 9.08
CA SER A 72 3.04 -12.93 8.77
C SER A 72 2.22 -12.65 10.02
N ALA A 73 1.23 -11.76 9.91
CA ALA A 73 0.22 -11.58 10.95
C ALA A 73 -0.82 -12.71 10.96
N THR A 74 -0.94 -13.45 9.87
CA THR A 74 -1.92 -14.50 9.61
C THR A 74 -1.27 -15.67 8.84
N PRO A 75 -0.34 -16.42 9.48
CA PRO A 75 0.34 -17.54 8.82
C PRO A 75 -0.67 -18.58 8.31
N SER A 76 -0.35 -19.19 7.17
CA SER A 76 -1.18 -20.19 6.50
C SER A 76 -0.74 -21.62 6.82
N THR A 77 -1.41 -22.61 6.21
CA THR A 77 -1.08 -24.02 6.37
C THR A 77 0.37 -24.32 5.95
N TYR A 78 0.88 -23.66 4.91
CA TYR A 78 2.25 -23.89 4.44
C TYR A 78 3.28 -23.52 5.52
N GLU A 79 3.14 -22.38 6.16
CA GLU A 79 4.03 -21.97 7.26
C GLU A 79 3.92 -22.96 8.43
N ALA A 80 2.71 -23.34 8.81
CA ALA A 80 2.48 -24.27 9.92
C ALA A 80 3.07 -25.66 9.69
N GLU A 81 3.14 -26.11 8.43
CA GLU A 81 3.73 -27.42 8.06
C GLU A 81 5.27 -27.38 7.98
N HIS A 82 5.87 -26.18 7.78
CA HIS A 82 7.31 -26.02 7.54
C HIS A 82 8.04 -25.29 8.66
N GLU A 83 7.33 -24.76 9.66
CA GLU A 83 7.98 -24.08 10.80
C GLU A 83 8.64 -25.10 11.76
N LEU A 84 9.85 -24.79 12.17
CA LEU A 84 10.53 -25.50 13.26
C LEU A 84 10.19 -24.86 14.62
N MET A 85 9.96 -23.56 14.64
CA MET A 85 9.63 -22.78 15.82
C MET A 85 8.78 -21.59 15.42
N ARG A 86 7.79 -21.24 16.23
CA ARG A 86 6.97 -20.05 16.07
C ARG A 86 7.21 -19.11 17.25
N THR A 87 7.34 -17.83 16.94
CA THR A 87 7.37 -16.74 17.92
C THR A 87 6.39 -15.66 17.52
N GLU A 88 5.84 -14.96 18.50
CA GLU A 88 4.88 -13.89 18.27
C GLU A 88 5.46 -12.56 18.79
N GLN A 89 5.32 -11.52 18.00
CA GLN A 89 5.57 -10.14 18.41
C GLN A 89 4.25 -9.40 18.48
N VAL A 90 3.60 -9.43 19.63
CA VAL A 90 2.29 -8.79 19.86
C VAL A 90 2.47 -7.35 20.36
N ILE A 91 3.49 -7.14 21.19
CA ILE A 91 3.72 -5.85 21.86
C ILE A 91 4.17 -4.77 20.87
N ARG A 92 3.46 -3.63 20.90
CA ARG A 92 3.81 -2.42 20.15
C ARG A 92 4.41 -1.39 21.11
N PRO A 93 5.61 -0.84 20.83
CA PRO A 93 6.23 0.17 21.68
C PRO A 93 5.41 1.45 21.85
N THR A 94 4.51 1.74 20.89
CA THR A 94 3.58 2.89 20.92
C THR A 94 2.43 2.72 21.91
N GLY A 95 2.27 1.54 22.49
CA GLY A 95 1.16 1.18 23.36
C GLY A 95 -0.20 1.03 22.65
N LEU A 96 -0.25 1.16 21.32
CA LEU A 96 -1.49 1.06 20.56
C LEU A 96 -2.12 -0.32 20.68
N LEU A 97 -3.38 -0.32 21.08
CA LEU A 97 -4.20 -1.54 21.19
C LEU A 97 -4.72 -1.96 19.81
N ASP A 98 -4.98 -3.24 19.64
CA ASP A 98 -5.86 -3.68 18.55
C ASP A 98 -7.25 -3.08 18.74
N PRO A 99 -7.99 -2.75 17.65
CA PRO A 99 -9.25 -2.01 17.76
C PRO A 99 -10.33 -2.84 18.47
N GLU A 100 -11.24 -2.14 19.12
CA GLU A 100 -12.46 -2.75 19.66
C GLU A 100 -13.41 -3.11 18.54
N ILE A 101 -14.05 -4.28 18.63
CA ILE A 101 -14.95 -4.79 17.60
C ILE A 101 -16.38 -4.82 18.14
N THR A 102 -17.30 -4.20 17.41
CA THR A 102 -18.74 -4.25 17.69
C THR A 102 -19.46 -4.95 16.55
N VAL A 103 -20.32 -5.92 16.86
CA VAL A 103 -21.20 -6.55 15.88
C VAL A 103 -22.57 -5.90 15.96
N LYS A 104 -23.11 -5.43 14.84
CA LYS A 104 -24.43 -4.81 14.72
C LYS A 104 -25.26 -5.55 13.66
N PRO A 105 -26.60 -5.51 13.73
CA PRO A 105 -27.47 -6.17 12.76
C PRO A 105 -27.34 -5.56 11.36
N ILE A 106 -27.67 -6.35 10.33
CA ILE A 106 -27.70 -5.89 8.94
C ILE A 106 -28.87 -4.95 8.69
N GLU A 107 -30.00 -5.19 9.35
CA GLU A 107 -31.16 -4.31 9.25
C GLU A 107 -30.82 -2.90 9.74
N GLY A 108 -31.01 -1.89 8.89
CA GLY A 108 -30.65 -0.50 9.19
C GLY A 108 -29.16 -0.19 9.12
N GLN A 109 -28.31 -1.10 8.61
CA GLN A 109 -26.85 -0.93 8.58
C GLN A 109 -26.39 0.36 7.89
N ILE A 110 -27.10 0.84 6.86
CA ILE A 110 -26.69 2.03 6.11
C ILE A 110 -26.98 3.31 6.91
N ASP A 111 -28.11 3.39 7.57
CA ASP A 111 -28.46 4.55 8.41
C ASP A 111 -27.54 4.63 9.65
N ASP A 112 -27.26 3.48 10.27
CA ASP A 112 -26.30 3.40 11.38
C ASP A 112 -24.89 3.77 10.90
N LEU A 113 -24.45 3.26 9.74
CA LEU A 113 -23.16 3.59 9.14
C LEU A 113 -23.01 5.10 8.91
N ILE A 114 -24.03 5.77 8.38
CA ILE A 114 -24.04 7.23 8.19
C ILE A 114 -23.91 7.96 9.53
N SER A 115 -24.62 7.50 10.55
CA SER A 115 -24.52 8.06 11.90
C SER A 115 -23.09 7.94 12.46
N GLU A 116 -22.46 6.77 12.33
CA GLU A 116 -21.09 6.53 12.78
C GLU A 116 -20.08 7.33 11.95
N ILE A 117 -20.23 7.43 10.63
CA ILE A 117 -19.42 8.29 9.78
C ILE A 117 -19.48 9.75 10.25
N ASN A 118 -20.67 10.27 10.52
CA ASN A 118 -20.83 11.65 10.97
C ASN A 118 -20.17 11.90 12.34
N LYS A 119 -20.21 10.94 13.26
CA LYS A 119 -19.50 11.03 14.54
C LYS A 119 -17.98 11.11 14.36
N GLU A 120 -17.43 10.28 13.48
CA GLU A 120 -15.98 10.25 13.25
C GLU A 120 -15.49 11.47 12.44
N THR A 121 -16.24 11.89 11.43
CA THR A 121 -15.89 13.07 10.62
C THR A 121 -15.96 14.38 11.43
N ALA A 122 -16.88 14.46 12.42
CA ALA A 122 -16.91 15.58 13.35
C ALA A 122 -15.63 15.70 14.19
N LYS A 123 -14.93 14.59 14.44
CA LYS A 123 -13.61 14.54 15.09
C LYS A 123 -12.44 14.72 14.11
N LYS A 124 -12.72 14.89 12.81
CA LYS A 124 -11.74 14.90 11.69
C LYS A 124 -11.03 13.57 11.48
N ASN A 125 -11.61 12.50 11.94
CA ASN A 125 -11.14 11.15 11.70
C ASN A 125 -11.58 10.65 10.31
N LYS A 126 -10.93 9.59 9.81
CA LYS A 126 -11.22 8.95 8.54
C LYS A 126 -11.88 7.59 8.73
N VAL A 127 -12.74 7.23 7.79
CA VAL A 127 -13.54 6.00 7.84
C VAL A 127 -13.23 5.13 6.62
N LEU A 128 -13.07 3.84 6.87
CA LEU A 128 -12.91 2.81 5.85
C LEU A 128 -14.15 1.91 5.84
N VAL A 129 -14.76 1.72 4.67
CA VAL A 129 -15.93 0.85 4.52
C VAL A 129 -15.62 -0.27 3.52
N THR A 130 -15.85 -1.52 3.92
CA THR A 130 -15.65 -2.67 3.03
C THR A 130 -16.97 -3.30 2.63
N THR A 131 -17.13 -3.54 1.32
CA THR A 131 -18.29 -4.21 0.71
C THR A 131 -17.88 -5.53 0.06
N LEU A 132 -18.85 -6.32 -0.41
CA LEU A 132 -18.60 -7.62 -1.04
C LEU A 132 -18.41 -7.53 -2.55
N THR A 133 -19.05 -6.56 -3.21
CA THR A 133 -19.04 -6.45 -4.67
C THR A 133 -18.76 -5.03 -5.14
N LYS A 134 -18.27 -4.92 -6.40
CA LYS A 134 -18.01 -3.65 -7.05
C LYS A 134 -19.27 -2.79 -7.12
N ARG A 135 -20.39 -3.39 -7.50
CA ARG A 135 -21.67 -2.71 -7.58
C ARG A 135 -22.13 -2.14 -6.24
N MET A 136 -22.04 -2.95 -5.16
CA MET A 136 -22.37 -2.45 -3.80
C MET A 136 -21.48 -1.27 -3.39
N ALA A 137 -20.19 -1.30 -3.73
CA ALA A 137 -19.29 -0.20 -3.41
C ALA A 137 -19.63 1.06 -4.20
N GLU A 138 -19.99 0.94 -5.48
CA GLU A 138 -20.42 2.05 -6.34
C GLU A 138 -21.75 2.63 -5.84
N ASP A 139 -22.78 1.80 -5.67
CA ASP A 139 -24.10 2.21 -5.20
C ASP A 139 -24.01 2.90 -3.83
N LEU A 140 -23.22 2.34 -2.88
CA LEU A 140 -23.00 2.94 -1.57
C LEU A 140 -22.27 4.28 -1.65
N THR A 141 -21.26 4.37 -2.52
CA THR A 141 -20.50 5.61 -2.70
C THR A 141 -21.40 6.74 -3.20
N ASP A 142 -22.27 6.43 -4.16
CA ASP A 142 -23.18 7.44 -4.72
C ASP A 142 -24.25 7.84 -3.69
N TYR A 143 -24.79 6.88 -2.94
CA TYR A 143 -25.72 7.17 -1.86
C TYR A 143 -25.10 8.06 -0.76
N LEU A 144 -23.86 7.76 -0.34
CA LEU A 144 -23.16 8.58 0.67
C LEU A 144 -22.85 10.00 0.14
N LYS A 145 -22.56 10.17 -1.16
CA LYS A 145 -22.40 11.50 -1.78
C LYS A 145 -23.71 12.29 -1.75
N GLU A 146 -24.82 11.64 -2.08
CA GLU A 146 -26.16 12.26 -2.02
C GLU A 146 -26.53 12.69 -0.59
N ALA A 147 -26.07 11.93 0.41
CA ALA A 147 -26.17 12.29 1.83
C ALA A 147 -25.19 13.40 2.27
N GLY A 148 -24.40 13.98 1.36
CA GLY A 148 -23.48 15.08 1.64
C GLY A 148 -22.12 14.65 2.24
N ILE A 149 -21.81 13.35 2.25
CA ILE A 149 -20.55 12.81 2.80
C ILE A 149 -19.44 12.89 1.73
N ARG A 150 -18.26 13.37 2.12
CA ARG A 150 -17.08 13.39 1.26
C ARG A 150 -16.49 11.99 1.15
N VAL A 151 -16.86 11.25 0.13
CA VAL A 151 -16.51 9.84 -0.08
C VAL A 151 -15.83 9.61 -1.41
N LYS A 152 -14.86 8.67 -1.43
CA LYS A 152 -14.28 8.10 -2.65
C LYS A 152 -14.37 6.58 -2.61
N TYR A 153 -14.30 6.00 -3.80
CA TYR A 153 -14.34 4.56 -4.03
C TYR A 153 -12.99 4.07 -4.56
N LEU A 154 -12.52 2.93 -4.05
CA LEU A 154 -11.29 2.28 -4.46
C LEU A 154 -11.57 0.86 -4.98
N HIS A 155 -11.21 0.58 -6.22
CA HIS A 155 -11.38 -0.73 -6.86
C HIS A 155 -10.08 -1.29 -7.44
N ALA A 156 -10.13 -2.57 -7.86
CA ALA A 156 -8.93 -3.29 -8.32
C ALA A 156 -8.37 -2.76 -9.66
N ASP A 157 -9.20 -2.13 -10.48
CA ASP A 157 -8.83 -1.65 -11.82
C ASP A 157 -8.17 -0.26 -11.80
N ILE A 158 -8.13 0.41 -10.64
CA ILE A 158 -7.43 1.68 -10.46
C ILE A 158 -5.93 1.43 -10.51
N ASP A 159 -5.22 2.18 -11.35
CA ASP A 159 -3.78 2.06 -11.47
C ASP A 159 -3.05 2.47 -10.17
N THR A 160 -1.80 2.04 -10.04
CA THR A 160 -1.02 2.24 -8.81
C THR A 160 -0.81 3.72 -8.48
N LEU A 161 -0.62 4.58 -9.47
CA LEU A 161 -0.39 6.01 -9.26
C LEU A 161 -1.67 6.71 -8.81
N GLU A 162 -2.80 6.38 -9.42
CA GLU A 162 -4.10 6.92 -9.03
C GLU A 162 -4.50 6.45 -7.63
N ARG A 163 -4.26 5.19 -7.29
CA ARG A 163 -4.44 4.66 -5.94
C ARG A 163 -3.65 5.45 -4.91
N GLN A 164 -2.37 5.74 -5.18
CA GLN A 164 -1.54 6.54 -4.30
C GLN A 164 -2.05 7.97 -4.15
N LYS A 165 -2.58 8.58 -5.22
CA LYS A 165 -3.22 9.90 -5.16
C LYS A 165 -4.47 9.88 -4.27
N ILE A 166 -5.33 8.86 -4.41
CA ILE A 166 -6.53 8.72 -3.57
C ILE A 166 -6.14 8.62 -2.09
N ILE A 167 -5.15 7.79 -1.74
CA ILE A 167 -4.68 7.64 -0.36
C ILE A 167 -4.10 8.97 0.16
N ARG A 168 -3.29 9.65 -0.65
CA ARG A 168 -2.72 10.95 -0.31
C ARG A 168 -3.81 12.01 -0.09
N ASP A 169 -4.80 12.08 -0.98
CA ASP A 169 -5.92 13.02 -0.89
C ASP A 169 -6.71 12.80 0.42
N MET A 170 -6.95 11.54 0.81
CA MET A 170 -7.60 11.23 2.08
C MET A 170 -6.80 11.76 3.28
N ARG A 171 -5.49 11.56 3.27
CA ARG A 171 -4.59 12.03 4.32
C ARG A 171 -4.43 13.57 4.35
N LEU A 172 -4.62 14.24 3.23
CA LEU A 172 -4.63 15.70 3.10
C LEU A 172 -6.02 16.32 3.30
N ASP A 173 -6.95 15.57 3.87
CA ASP A 173 -8.32 16.00 4.18
C ASP A 173 -9.18 16.34 2.94
N GLY A 174 -8.85 15.78 1.79
CA GLY A 174 -9.64 15.93 0.56
C GLY A 174 -11.00 15.23 0.64
N PHE A 175 -11.12 14.13 1.41
CA PHE A 175 -12.37 13.42 1.68
C PHE A 175 -12.24 12.61 2.98
N ASP A 176 -13.38 12.06 3.47
CA ASP A 176 -13.45 11.46 4.81
C ASP A 176 -13.65 9.95 4.79
N VAL A 177 -14.33 9.43 3.77
CA VAL A 177 -14.73 8.03 3.70
C VAL A 177 -14.13 7.37 2.47
N LEU A 178 -13.50 6.23 2.67
CA LEU A 178 -13.00 5.37 1.58
C LEU A 178 -13.82 4.08 1.55
N VAL A 179 -14.53 3.85 0.46
CA VAL A 179 -15.29 2.62 0.21
C VAL A 179 -14.49 1.71 -0.71
N GLY A 180 -14.49 0.41 -0.46
CA GLY A 180 -13.86 -0.54 -1.38
C GLY A 180 -14.20 -2.00 -1.09
N ILE A 181 -13.87 -2.88 -2.02
CA ILE A 181 -14.17 -4.31 -1.92
C ILE A 181 -13.08 -5.05 -1.16
N ASN A 182 -11.87 -4.97 -1.66
CA ASN A 182 -10.69 -5.60 -1.10
C ASN A 182 -9.64 -4.54 -0.81
N LEU A 183 -9.78 -3.93 0.35
CA LEU A 183 -8.85 -2.91 0.85
C LEU A 183 -7.65 -3.55 1.58
N LEU A 184 -7.52 -4.89 1.50
CA LEU A 184 -6.44 -5.66 2.10
C LEU A 184 -5.13 -5.56 1.32
N ARG A 185 -5.16 -5.06 0.08
CA ARG A 185 -3.94 -4.92 -0.73
C ARG A 185 -2.93 -4.05 0.00
N GLU A 186 -1.71 -4.48 -0.02
CA GLU A 186 -0.53 -3.85 0.55
C GLU A 186 -0.49 -2.35 0.23
N GLY A 187 0.00 -1.54 1.16
CA GLY A 187 0.18 -0.11 0.96
C GLY A 187 -0.96 0.81 1.43
N LEU A 188 -2.04 0.30 2.03
CA LEU A 188 -2.99 1.13 2.77
C LEU A 188 -2.46 1.38 4.18
N ASP A 189 -1.66 2.42 4.31
CA ASP A 189 -1.12 2.90 5.58
C ASP A 189 -1.67 4.30 5.87
N ILE A 190 -2.84 4.36 6.50
CA ILE A 190 -3.56 5.59 6.81
C ILE A 190 -3.81 5.63 8.33
N PRO A 191 -2.89 6.22 9.11
CA PRO A 191 -3.04 6.29 10.57
C PRO A 191 -4.26 7.09 11.03
N GLU A 192 -4.82 7.90 10.17
CA GLU A 192 -5.97 8.74 10.41
C GLU A 192 -7.31 7.97 10.43
N ILE A 193 -7.30 6.68 10.03
CA ILE A 193 -8.50 5.81 10.10
C ILE A 193 -8.79 5.46 11.56
N SER A 194 -9.95 5.87 12.04
CA SER A 194 -10.48 5.51 13.36
C SER A 194 -11.58 4.45 13.29
N LEU A 195 -12.38 4.46 12.21
CA LEU A 195 -13.46 3.50 12.03
C LEU A 195 -13.22 2.64 10.79
N VAL A 196 -13.32 1.33 10.96
CA VAL A 196 -13.47 0.36 9.88
C VAL A 196 -14.84 -0.29 9.96
N ALA A 197 -15.67 -0.08 8.94
CA ALA A 197 -16.98 -0.70 8.82
C ALA A 197 -16.95 -1.84 7.81
N ILE A 198 -17.40 -3.03 8.24
CA ILE A 198 -17.44 -4.24 7.42
C ILE A 198 -18.91 -4.58 7.19
N LEU A 199 -19.42 -4.30 5.98
CA LEU A 199 -20.79 -4.62 5.62
C LEU A 199 -20.92 -6.11 5.27
N ASP A 200 -22.08 -6.69 5.60
CA ASP A 200 -22.36 -8.10 5.33
C ASP A 200 -21.21 -9.02 5.79
N ALA A 201 -20.77 -8.84 7.02
CA ALA A 201 -19.62 -9.57 7.57
C ALA A 201 -19.87 -11.08 7.72
N ASP A 202 -21.15 -11.49 7.80
CA ASP A 202 -21.59 -12.89 7.91
C ASP A 202 -21.74 -13.62 6.56
N LYS A 203 -21.52 -12.94 5.45
CA LYS A 203 -21.54 -13.57 4.12
C LYS A 203 -20.19 -14.25 3.86
N GLU A 204 -20.14 -15.54 4.16
CA GLU A 204 -18.92 -16.35 3.96
C GLU A 204 -18.42 -16.29 2.52
N GLY A 205 -17.10 -16.22 2.36
CA GLY A 205 -16.43 -16.15 1.07
C GLY A 205 -15.01 -15.62 1.21
N PHE A 206 -14.29 -15.54 0.11
CA PHE A 206 -12.87 -15.13 0.07
C PHE A 206 -12.58 -13.80 0.78
N LEU A 207 -13.53 -12.86 0.77
CA LEU A 207 -13.39 -11.54 1.40
C LEU A 207 -13.79 -11.50 2.89
N ARG A 208 -14.28 -12.59 3.44
CA ARG A 208 -14.75 -12.71 4.83
C ARG A 208 -14.15 -13.94 5.53
N THR A 209 -12.99 -14.41 5.06
CA THR A 209 -12.18 -15.40 5.79
C THR A 209 -11.61 -14.78 7.05
N GLU A 210 -11.24 -15.60 8.02
CA GLU A 210 -10.51 -15.18 9.23
C GLU A 210 -9.35 -14.25 8.90
N THR A 211 -8.47 -14.65 7.99
CA THR A 211 -7.32 -13.85 7.51
C THR A 211 -7.75 -12.49 6.97
N SER A 212 -8.76 -12.48 6.08
CA SER A 212 -9.29 -11.23 5.51
C SER A 212 -9.85 -10.30 6.56
N LEU A 213 -10.58 -10.83 7.53
CA LEU A 213 -11.15 -10.03 8.63
C LEU A 213 -10.05 -9.46 9.52
N ILE A 214 -9.08 -10.26 9.98
CA ILE A 214 -7.95 -9.79 10.79
C ILE A 214 -7.17 -8.68 10.08
N GLN A 215 -6.87 -8.85 8.79
CA GLN A 215 -6.17 -7.84 8.01
C GLN A 215 -6.96 -6.54 7.86
N THR A 216 -8.29 -6.64 7.71
CA THR A 216 -9.18 -5.48 7.60
C THR A 216 -9.29 -4.75 8.95
N ILE A 217 -9.50 -5.47 10.03
CA ILE A 217 -9.52 -4.98 11.41
C ILE A 217 -8.24 -4.21 11.73
N GLY A 218 -7.09 -4.76 11.36
CA GLY A 218 -5.77 -4.18 11.61
C GLY A 218 -5.56 -2.80 10.96
N ARG A 219 -6.41 -2.39 10.02
CA ARG A 219 -6.33 -1.02 9.43
C ARG A 219 -6.68 0.07 10.42
N ALA A 220 -7.52 -0.19 11.44
CA ALA A 220 -7.82 0.74 12.52
C ALA A 220 -6.80 0.72 13.67
N ALA A 221 -5.87 -0.25 13.71
CA ALA A 221 -4.95 -0.46 14.83
C ALA A 221 -3.82 0.59 14.97
N ARG A 222 -3.76 1.60 14.11
CA ARG A 222 -2.79 2.71 14.14
C ARG A 222 -3.34 3.97 14.78
N ASN A 223 -4.63 3.98 15.09
CA ASN A 223 -5.31 5.07 15.75
C ASN A 223 -5.65 4.65 17.18
N ALA A 224 -5.38 5.51 18.18
CA ALA A 224 -5.72 5.22 19.58
C ALA A 224 -7.23 5.13 19.82
N GLU A 225 -8.05 5.80 19.00
CA GLU A 225 -9.51 5.71 19.01
C GLU A 225 -10.04 4.67 17.99
N GLY A 226 -9.16 3.80 17.49
CA GLY A 226 -9.49 2.82 16.46
C GLY A 226 -10.54 1.81 16.91
N HIS A 227 -11.61 1.66 16.12
CA HIS A 227 -12.66 0.67 16.35
C HIS A 227 -13.20 0.11 15.05
N VAL A 228 -13.88 -1.04 15.14
CA VAL A 228 -14.42 -1.77 14.00
C VAL A 228 -15.89 -2.09 14.24
N ILE A 229 -16.71 -1.87 13.23
CA ILE A 229 -18.09 -2.32 13.22
C ILE A 229 -18.26 -3.40 12.16
N MET A 230 -18.74 -4.56 12.57
CA MET A 230 -19.15 -5.64 11.68
C MET A 230 -20.67 -5.70 11.62
N TYR A 231 -21.25 -5.46 10.45
CA TYR A 231 -22.69 -5.64 10.25
C TYR A 231 -22.96 -7.08 9.86
N ALA A 232 -23.65 -7.80 10.73
CA ALA A 232 -23.92 -9.24 10.60
C ALA A 232 -25.16 -9.63 11.40
N ASP A 233 -25.99 -10.53 10.86
CA ASP A 233 -27.12 -11.10 11.59
C ASP A 233 -26.73 -12.36 12.39
N LYS A 234 -25.61 -12.97 12.06
CA LYS A 234 -25.02 -14.12 12.76
C LYS A 234 -23.51 -14.02 12.82
N ILE A 235 -22.92 -14.52 13.89
CA ILE A 235 -21.47 -14.66 13.99
C ILE A 235 -21.07 -15.96 13.28
N THR A 236 -20.24 -15.87 12.25
CA THR A 236 -19.66 -17.03 11.54
C THR A 236 -18.39 -17.50 12.24
N GLU A 237 -17.92 -18.72 11.93
CA GLU A 237 -16.69 -19.25 12.48
C GLU A 237 -15.47 -18.35 12.16
N SER A 238 -15.41 -17.78 10.96
CA SER A 238 -14.36 -16.84 10.56
C SER A 238 -14.41 -15.54 11.37
N MET A 239 -15.62 -15.02 11.66
CA MET A 239 -15.79 -13.85 12.51
C MET A 239 -15.37 -14.15 13.95
N GLU A 240 -15.81 -15.27 14.52
CA GLU A 240 -15.50 -15.67 15.90
C GLU A 240 -13.97 -15.76 16.11
N LYS A 241 -13.26 -16.42 15.18
CA LYS A 241 -11.81 -16.54 15.21
C LYS A 241 -11.12 -15.16 15.10
N ALA A 242 -11.56 -14.32 14.18
CA ALA A 242 -10.98 -12.98 13.99
C ALA A 242 -11.22 -12.07 15.22
N ILE A 243 -12.41 -12.12 15.81
CA ILE A 243 -12.76 -11.36 17.02
C ILE A 243 -11.91 -11.86 18.20
N SER A 244 -11.91 -13.16 18.46
CA SER A 244 -11.18 -13.76 19.58
C SER A 244 -9.67 -13.48 19.50
N GLU A 245 -9.08 -13.56 18.32
CA GLU A 245 -7.65 -13.27 18.14
C GLU A 245 -7.35 -11.78 18.34
N THR A 246 -8.20 -10.89 17.85
CA THR A 246 -8.05 -9.45 18.05
C THR A 246 -8.17 -9.09 19.55
N GLU A 247 -9.13 -9.64 20.25
CA GLU A 247 -9.31 -9.46 21.70
C GLU A 247 -8.13 -10.01 22.49
N ARG A 248 -7.60 -11.19 22.13
CA ARG A 248 -6.41 -11.77 22.74
C ARG A 248 -5.21 -10.82 22.64
N ARG A 249 -4.93 -10.31 21.44
CA ARG A 249 -3.83 -9.36 21.20
C ARG A 249 -4.04 -8.06 21.95
N ARG A 250 -5.27 -7.53 21.93
CA ARG A 250 -5.64 -6.32 22.65
C ARG A 250 -5.38 -6.47 24.15
N LYS A 251 -5.78 -7.58 24.75
CA LYS A 251 -5.58 -7.88 26.16
C LYS A 251 -4.09 -7.94 26.54
N ILE A 252 -3.29 -8.65 25.77
CA ILE A 252 -1.82 -8.76 26.00
C ILE A 252 -1.17 -7.36 25.95
N GLN A 253 -1.53 -6.54 24.97
CA GLN A 253 -1.00 -5.18 24.87
C GLN A 253 -1.49 -4.29 26.02
N GLN A 254 -2.74 -4.42 26.45
CA GLN A 254 -3.28 -3.65 27.55
C GLN A 254 -2.57 -4.00 28.86
N GLU A 255 -2.41 -5.28 29.18
CA GLU A 255 -1.67 -5.74 30.37
C GLU A 255 -0.23 -5.20 30.39
N TYR A 256 0.45 -5.23 29.24
CA TYR A 256 1.78 -4.66 29.09
C TYR A 256 1.81 -3.14 29.30
N ASN A 257 0.84 -2.41 28.76
CA ASN A 257 0.73 -0.97 28.94
C ASN A 257 0.53 -0.60 30.41
N ASP A 258 -0.37 -1.33 31.11
CA ASP A 258 -0.68 -1.09 32.52
C ASP A 258 0.54 -1.37 33.40
N GLU A 259 1.29 -2.46 33.15
CA GLU A 259 2.50 -2.80 33.86
C GLU A 259 3.63 -1.76 33.71
N HIS A 260 3.75 -1.19 32.49
CA HIS A 260 4.83 -0.26 32.14
C HIS A 260 4.41 1.22 32.17
N GLY A 261 3.16 1.53 32.52
CA GLY A 261 2.65 2.91 32.55
C GLY A 261 2.62 3.58 31.17
N ILE A 262 2.40 2.82 30.09
CA ILE A 262 2.40 3.31 28.72
C ILE A 262 1.00 3.80 28.36
N THR A 263 0.91 5.04 27.88
CA THR A 263 -0.34 5.58 27.32
C THR A 263 -0.32 5.43 25.79
N PRO A 264 -1.33 4.78 25.18
CA PRO A 264 -1.42 4.64 23.74
C PRO A 264 -1.39 5.98 22.99
N GLN A 265 -0.58 6.09 21.94
CA GLN A 265 -0.48 7.31 21.14
C GLN A 265 -0.69 7.01 19.66
N THR A 266 -1.62 7.73 19.03
CA THR A 266 -1.85 7.63 17.57
C THR A 266 -0.58 7.95 16.80
N ILE A 267 -0.25 7.10 15.82
CA ILE A 267 0.91 7.29 14.97
C ILE A 267 0.69 8.52 14.06
N LYS A 268 1.58 9.51 14.17
CA LYS A 268 1.60 10.66 13.25
C LYS A 268 2.67 10.42 12.18
N LYS A 269 2.26 10.27 10.93
CA LYS A 269 3.15 10.04 9.79
C LYS A 269 3.06 11.20 8.81
N ALA A 270 4.19 11.80 8.45
CA ALA A 270 4.21 12.85 7.43
C ALA A 270 3.69 12.32 6.08
N VAL A 271 2.90 13.14 5.38
CA VAL A 271 2.46 12.84 4.02
C VAL A 271 3.61 13.15 3.07
N ARG A 272 4.22 12.12 2.49
CA ARG A 272 5.33 12.29 1.52
C ARG A 272 4.77 12.65 0.15
N ASP A 273 5.48 13.51 -0.58
CA ASP A 273 5.14 13.82 -1.97
C ASP A 273 5.41 12.62 -2.89
N LEU A 274 4.43 12.27 -3.71
CA LEU A 274 4.52 11.17 -4.68
C LEU A 274 5.62 11.38 -5.72
N ILE A 275 5.98 12.63 -5.99
CA ILE A 275 7.01 13.02 -6.95
C ILE A 275 8.40 12.54 -6.54
N SER A 276 8.65 12.32 -5.23
CA SER A 276 9.92 11.76 -4.74
C SER A 276 10.04 10.25 -4.91
N ILE A 277 8.92 9.52 -5.02
CA ILE A 277 8.90 8.05 -5.15
C ILE A 277 9.02 7.63 -6.62
N SER A 278 8.33 8.33 -7.53
CA SER A 278 8.45 8.05 -8.97
C SER A 278 9.83 8.39 -9.54
N LYS A 279 10.52 9.36 -8.95
CA LYS A 279 11.91 9.69 -9.30
C LYS A 279 12.95 8.70 -8.76
N ALA A 280 12.65 7.97 -7.68
CA ALA A 280 13.52 6.92 -7.16
C ALA A 280 13.40 5.60 -7.95
N ALA A 281 12.37 5.44 -8.79
CA ALA A 281 12.15 4.27 -9.64
C ALA A 281 12.71 4.42 -11.06
N GLU A 282 13.17 5.61 -11.46
CA GLU A 282 13.94 5.78 -12.68
C GLU A 282 15.42 5.56 -12.34
N PRO A 283 16.11 4.60 -12.99
CA PRO A 283 17.53 4.41 -12.77
C PRO A 283 18.28 5.62 -13.33
N GLY A 284 18.72 6.52 -12.45
CA GLY A 284 19.64 7.57 -12.84
C GLY A 284 19.40 9.00 -12.33
N ASP A 285 18.80 9.25 -11.17
CA ASP A 285 18.92 10.60 -10.62
C ASP A 285 19.12 10.62 -9.08
N ALA A 286 20.38 10.51 -8.68
CA ALA A 286 20.86 10.65 -7.30
C ALA A 286 21.13 12.13 -6.93
N SER A 287 20.43 13.10 -7.53
CA SER A 287 20.57 14.51 -7.15
C SER A 287 19.23 15.05 -6.65
N GLY A 288 19.01 14.97 -5.34
CA GLY A 288 17.91 15.66 -4.64
C GLY A 288 17.98 17.17 -4.80
N LYS A 289 17.48 17.70 -5.93
CA LYS A 289 17.26 19.13 -6.13
C LYS A 289 15.79 19.39 -6.40
N LEU A 290 15.21 20.24 -5.56
CA LEU A 290 13.90 20.88 -5.73
C LEU A 290 13.67 21.27 -7.21
N LYS A 291 12.51 20.89 -7.77
CA LYS A 291 12.07 21.48 -9.04
C LYS A 291 11.95 22.96 -8.84
N VAL A 292 12.80 23.70 -9.48
CA VAL A 292 12.69 25.17 -9.57
C VAL A 292 11.52 25.43 -10.51
N ASP A 293 10.52 26.14 -10.01
CA ASP A 293 9.38 26.57 -10.81
C ASP A 293 9.80 27.76 -11.70
N TYR A 294 10.19 27.44 -12.94
CA TYR A 294 10.65 28.43 -13.89
C TYR A 294 9.52 29.35 -14.39
N GLU A 295 8.25 28.96 -14.27
CA GLU A 295 7.09 29.75 -14.72
C GLU A 295 6.86 30.96 -13.82
N SER A 296 7.21 30.88 -12.54
CA SER A 296 7.06 31.96 -11.57
C SER A 296 8.24 32.93 -11.52
N MET A 297 9.33 32.64 -12.24
CA MET A 297 10.57 33.44 -12.20
C MET A 297 10.59 34.62 -13.19
N SER A 298 11.15 35.74 -12.77
CA SER A 298 11.43 36.84 -13.67
C SER A 298 12.55 36.52 -14.67
N ILE A 299 12.54 37.16 -15.84
CA ILE A 299 13.57 36.95 -16.90
C ILE A 299 14.98 37.10 -16.34
N LYS A 300 15.20 38.08 -15.43
CA LYS A 300 16.51 38.32 -14.80
C LYS A 300 16.93 37.17 -13.88
N GLU A 301 16.00 36.51 -13.20
CA GLU A 301 16.25 35.35 -12.37
C GLU A 301 16.53 34.11 -13.22
N LEU A 302 15.78 33.92 -14.31
CA LEU A 302 16.01 32.84 -15.27
C LEU A 302 17.39 32.95 -15.93
N GLU A 303 17.86 34.15 -16.28
CA GLU A 303 19.20 34.40 -16.84
C GLU A 303 20.32 34.06 -15.81
N LYS A 304 20.12 34.36 -14.53
CA LYS A 304 21.06 33.93 -13.46
C LYS A 304 21.12 32.43 -13.31
N VAL A 305 19.96 31.76 -13.26
CA VAL A 305 19.87 30.30 -13.16
C VAL A 305 20.54 29.65 -14.37
N LYS A 306 20.27 30.16 -15.59
CA LYS A 306 20.93 29.69 -16.82
C LYS A 306 22.45 29.76 -16.73
N THR A 307 22.99 30.89 -16.28
CA THR A 307 24.44 31.07 -16.14
C THR A 307 25.06 30.07 -15.15
N GLN A 308 24.36 29.78 -14.06
CA GLN A 308 24.82 28.80 -13.08
C GLN A 308 24.76 27.36 -13.64
N VAL A 309 23.69 27.00 -14.35
CA VAL A 309 23.53 25.68 -15.00
C VAL A 309 24.60 25.49 -16.07
N GLU A 310 24.90 26.51 -16.88
CA GLU A 310 25.97 26.46 -17.87
C GLU A 310 27.35 26.25 -17.25
N LYS A 311 27.64 26.93 -16.15
CA LYS A 311 28.89 26.75 -15.40
C LYS A 311 29.04 25.31 -14.89
N ASN A 312 27.98 24.77 -14.31
CA ASN A 312 27.98 23.40 -13.80
C ASN A 312 28.09 22.38 -14.94
N MET A 313 27.42 22.59 -16.08
CA MET A 313 27.54 21.75 -17.27
C MET A 313 28.97 21.69 -17.79
N ARG A 314 29.65 22.85 -17.92
CA ARG A 314 31.04 22.90 -18.33
C ARG A 314 31.98 22.21 -17.34
N LYS A 315 31.71 22.31 -16.05
CA LYS A 315 32.47 21.60 -15.00
C LYS A 315 32.28 20.09 -15.11
N ALA A 316 31.07 19.59 -15.22
CA ALA A 316 30.77 18.17 -15.41
C ALA A 316 31.45 17.62 -16.68
N ALA A 317 31.42 18.37 -17.78
CA ALA A 317 32.11 17.99 -19.03
C ALA A 317 33.62 17.92 -18.84
N ALA A 318 34.22 18.86 -18.10
CA ALA A 318 35.67 18.86 -17.82
C ALA A 318 36.07 17.68 -16.90
N GLU A 319 35.19 17.23 -16.03
CA GLU A 319 35.36 16.06 -15.17
C GLU A 319 35.02 14.72 -15.88
N LEU A 320 34.73 14.76 -17.19
CA LEU A 320 34.35 13.61 -18.03
C LEU A 320 33.02 12.96 -17.61
N ASN A 321 32.21 13.65 -16.80
CA ASN A 321 30.85 13.20 -16.42
C ASN A 321 29.86 13.65 -17.51
N PHE A 322 29.87 12.95 -18.65
CA PHE A 322 29.08 13.34 -19.81
C PHE A 322 27.57 13.16 -19.62
N GLU A 323 27.16 12.26 -18.74
CA GLU A 323 25.73 12.05 -18.43
C GLU A 323 25.16 13.26 -17.67
N GLU A 324 25.84 13.72 -16.63
CA GLU A 324 25.48 14.92 -15.90
C GLU A 324 25.55 16.18 -16.77
N ALA A 325 26.58 16.29 -17.63
CA ALA A 325 26.70 17.38 -18.59
C ALA A 325 25.51 17.42 -19.56
N ALA A 326 25.04 16.26 -20.04
CA ALA A 326 23.88 16.16 -20.92
C ALA A 326 22.59 16.59 -20.21
N GLN A 327 22.36 16.16 -18.98
CA GLN A 327 21.20 16.56 -18.18
C GLN A 327 21.17 18.08 -17.92
N LEU A 328 22.32 18.67 -17.62
CA LEU A 328 22.45 20.12 -17.42
C LEU A 328 22.23 20.90 -18.70
N ARG A 329 22.65 20.38 -19.85
CA ARG A 329 22.36 20.94 -21.17
C ARG A 329 20.85 20.96 -21.44
N ASP A 330 20.16 19.87 -21.17
CA ASP A 330 18.73 19.76 -21.40
C ASP A 330 17.94 20.73 -20.51
N LYS A 331 18.35 20.91 -19.24
CA LYS A 331 17.82 21.97 -18.35
C LYS A 331 18.07 23.36 -18.90
N MET A 332 19.24 23.62 -19.48
CA MET A 332 19.56 24.92 -20.10
C MET A 332 18.65 25.21 -21.31
N ILE A 333 18.33 24.19 -22.11
CA ILE A 333 17.38 24.30 -23.23
C ILE A 333 15.99 24.67 -22.71
N GLU A 334 15.53 24.04 -21.65
CA GLU A 334 14.25 24.31 -21.01
C GLU A 334 14.19 25.78 -20.49
N ILE A 335 15.20 26.22 -19.76
CA ILE A 335 15.28 27.60 -19.26
C ILE A 335 15.27 28.61 -20.41
N ASN A 336 15.99 28.34 -21.52
CA ASN A 336 15.99 29.18 -22.69
C ASN A 336 14.60 29.34 -23.33
N LYS A 337 13.78 28.27 -23.29
CA LYS A 337 12.41 28.30 -23.79
C LYS A 337 11.57 29.29 -22.97
N TYR A 338 11.63 29.24 -21.63
CA TYR A 338 10.92 30.17 -20.75
C TYR A 338 11.40 31.62 -20.92
N ILE A 339 12.70 31.85 -21.09
CA ILE A 339 13.24 33.20 -21.37
C ILE A 339 12.71 33.74 -22.72
N TYR A 340 12.63 32.89 -23.75
CA TYR A 340 12.13 33.26 -25.05
C TYR A 340 10.64 33.58 -25.04
N GLU A 341 9.83 32.76 -24.36
CA GLU A 341 8.41 32.95 -24.19
C GLU A 341 8.11 34.23 -23.35
N GLY A 342 8.85 34.45 -22.26
CA GLY A 342 8.74 35.65 -21.45
C GLY A 342 9.10 36.95 -22.17
N LYS A 343 10.08 36.90 -23.10
CA LYS A 343 10.43 38.05 -23.96
C LYS A 343 9.41 38.33 -25.07
N LYS A 344 8.50 37.39 -25.37
CA LYS A 344 7.46 37.56 -26.40
C LYS A 344 6.16 38.14 -25.86
N HIS A 345 5.97 38.09 -24.54
CA HIS A 345 4.78 38.55 -23.85
C HIS A 345 5.01 39.78 -22.94
N GLY A 346 6.21 40.32 -22.87
CA GLY A 346 6.57 41.60 -22.22
C GLY A 346 7.01 42.62 -23.26
#